data_0542d8cb90ec6c46a7794ed1fba73256
#
_entry.id   0542d8cb90ec6c46a7794ed1fba73256
#
_cell.length_a   1.000
_cell.length_b   1.000
_cell.length_c   1.000
_cell.angle_alpha   90.00
_cell.angle_beta   90.00
_cell.angle_gamma   90.00
#
_symmetry.space_group_name_H-M   'P 1'
#
loop_
_entity.id
_entity.type
_entity.pdbx_description
1 polymer ?
#
loop_
_entity_poly.entity_id
_entity_poly.type
_entity_poly.pdbx_seq_one_letter_code
_entity_poly.pdbx_strand_id
1 'polypeptide(L)'
;APEVALAHKLRRDATCALPDAPLFFYHGYQSPARREATFRQLAQTTTPCIVVGTRSALFLPVPHLACIVLDEEHDGSFKQDESLAYQAKEVAWFRIAQTRGLLVLGSATPDLKTFYAAENGHLPKLSLPRRVGGRDLPPVELVDISSLSPASTSMDGLLAPQSEEALRETIARGEQAVVLLNRRGYAPLMYCLDCNRTLRCPHCEIGLTYHKGLEKLVCHYCGYSRPFPSPCPECGGMNFLPMGEGTERLAERLSVLAGGPVLRLDRDSTRRPGRMEEILAAFSRQEAPILVGTQMLSKGHH
;
A
#
# COMPACT_ATOMS: atom_id res chain seq x y z
N ALA A 1 8.12 -11.13 2.80
CA ALA A 1 7.46 -10.05 2.04
C ALA A 1 6.35 -9.40 2.85
N PRO A 2 6.07 -8.11 2.68
CA PRO A 2 5.00 -7.42 3.39
C PRO A 2 3.59 -7.90 2.98
N GLU A 3 3.41 -8.22 1.71
CA GLU A 3 2.12 -8.62 1.15
C GLU A 3 2.18 -9.94 0.38
N VAL A 4 1.01 -10.59 0.24
CA VAL A 4 0.91 -11.89 -0.45
C VAL A 4 1.27 -11.79 -1.93
N ALA A 5 0.92 -10.69 -2.59
CA ALA A 5 1.25 -10.46 -4.00
C ALA A 5 2.77 -10.45 -4.24
N LEU A 6 3.50 -9.68 -3.43
CA LEU A 6 4.97 -9.66 -3.50
C LEU A 6 5.57 -11.02 -3.11
N ALA A 7 4.97 -11.72 -2.13
CA ALA A 7 5.38 -13.08 -1.79
C ALA A 7 5.22 -14.06 -2.97
N HIS A 8 4.16 -13.95 -3.77
CA HIS A 8 3.99 -14.74 -4.99
C HIS A 8 5.08 -14.46 -6.03
N LYS A 9 5.46 -13.18 -6.21
CA LYS A 9 6.56 -12.80 -7.09
C LYS A 9 7.87 -13.40 -6.60
N LEU A 10 8.24 -13.15 -5.34
CA LEU A 10 9.47 -13.70 -4.74
C LEU A 10 9.52 -15.24 -4.81
N ARG A 11 8.38 -15.92 -4.67
CA ARG A 11 8.30 -17.36 -4.87
C ARG A 11 8.69 -17.77 -6.29
N ARG A 12 8.15 -17.09 -7.31
CA ARG A 12 8.50 -17.37 -8.71
C ARG A 12 9.98 -17.13 -8.98
N ASP A 13 10.47 -15.97 -8.52
CA ASP A 13 11.89 -15.61 -8.71
C ASP A 13 12.82 -16.61 -8.02
N ALA A 14 12.51 -17.03 -6.79
CA ALA A 14 13.26 -18.04 -6.07
C ALA A 14 13.21 -19.42 -6.75
N THR A 15 12.05 -19.83 -7.28
CA THR A 15 11.92 -21.08 -8.03
C THR A 15 12.73 -21.06 -9.32
N CYS A 16 12.77 -19.91 -10.03
CA CYS A 16 13.60 -19.78 -11.23
C CYS A 16 15.10 -19.76 -10.92
N ALA A 17 15.49 -19.08 -9.84
CA ALA A 17 16.92 -18.98 -9.46
C ALA A 17 17.49 -20.26 -8.84
N LEU A 18 16.68 -21.03 -8.12
CA LEU A 18 17.06 -22.22 -7.39
C LEU A 18 16.03 -23.35 -7.59
N PRO A 19 15.95 -23.92 -8.80
CA PRO A 19 14.90 -24.88 -9.18
C PRO A 19 14.92 -26.18 -8.36
N ASP A 20 16.08 -26.60 -7.90
CA ASP A 20 16.27 -27.86 -7.16
C ASP A 20 16.05 -27.70 -5.64
N ALA A 21 15.90 -26.46 -5.13
CA ALA A 21 15.72 -26.23 -3.72
C ALA A 21 14.25 -26.43 -3.31
N PRO A 22 13.94 -27.25 -2.28
CA PRO A 22 12.60 -27.34 -1.72
C PRO A 22 12.11 -25.97 -1.30
N LEU A 23 10.96 -25.54 -1.87
CA LEU A 23 10.38 -24.22 -1.60
C LEU A 23 9.03 -24.37 -0.93
N PHE A 24 8.88 -23.75 0.23
CA PHE A 24 7.65 -23.65 1.00
C PHE A 24 7.06 -22.27 0.89
N PHE A 25 5.75 -22.20 0.69
CA PHE A 25 5.02 -20.94 0.57
C PHE A 25 3.99 -20.82 1.69
N TYR A 26 4.03 -19.69 2.43
CA TYR A 26 3.21 -19.54 3.64
C TYR A 26 2.66 -18.11 3.83
N HIS A 27 1.36 -17.99 4.03
CA HIS A 27 0.69 -16.73 4.38
C HIS A 27 -0.65 -16.97 5.09
N GLY A 28 -1.14 -15.96 5.79
CA GLY A 28 -2.32 -16.04 6.65
C GLY A 28 -3.65 -16.36 5.93
N TYR A 29 -3.76 -16.08 4.63
CA TYR A 29 -4.97 -16.38 3.84
C TYR A 29 -5.07 -17.83 3.33
N GLN A 30 -4.07 -18.67 3.60
CA GLN A 30 -4.17 -20.10 3.31
C GLN A 30 -5.12 -20.78 4.30
N SER A 31 -5.75 -21.89 3.86
CA SER A 31 -6.59 -22.70 4.74
C SER A 31 -5.80 -23.21 5.95
N PRO A 32 -6.44 -23.40 7.10
CA PRO A 32 -5.80 -23.94 8.29
C PRO A 32 -5.09 -25.27 8.04
N ALA A 33 -5.71 -26.18 7.28
CA ALA A 33 -5.12 -27.47 6.92
C ALA A 33 -3.82 -27.33 6.13
N ARG A 34 -3.78 -26.40 5.16
CA ARG A 34 -2.57 -26.15 4.37
C ARG A 34 -1.45 -25.54 5.22
N ARG A 35 -1.80 -24.62 6.11
CA ARG A 35 -0.84 -24.00 7.03
C ARG A 35 -0.22 -25.04 7.98
N GLU A 36 -1.05 -25.92 8.53
CA GLU A 36 -0.61 -27.00 9.40
C GLU A 36 0.27 -28.01 8.65
N ALA A 37 -0.11 -28.41 7.43
CA ALA A 37 0.70 -29.30 6.59
C ALA A 37 2.08 -28.71 6.33
N THR A 38 2.16 -27.43 5.96
CA THR A 38 3.43 -26.71 5.74
C THR A 38 4.28 -26.68 7.01
N PHE A 39 3.66 -26.40 8.17
CA PHE A 39 4.35 -26.40 9.46
C PHE A 39 4.96 -27.78 9.79
N ARG A 40 4.18 -28.85 9.65
CA ARG A 40 4.65 -30.23 9.91
C ARG A 40 5.75 -30.67 8.95
N GLN A 41 5.61 -30.37 7.67
CA GLN A 41 6.63 -30.68 6.66
C GLN A 41 7.95 -29.98 6.95
N LEU A 42 7.91 -28.68 7.29
CA LEU A 42 9.11 -27.94 7.65
C LEU A 42 9.79 -28.46 8.91
N ALA A 43 9.01 -28.82 9.94
CA ALA A 43 9.56 -29.39 11.18
C ALA A 43 10.30 -30.72 10.95
N GLN A 44 9.99 -31.44 9.89
CA GLN A 44 10.61 -32.73 9.51
C GLN A 44 11.67 -32.58 8.42
N THR A 45 11.85 -31.39 7.86
CA THR A 45 12.81 -31.15 6.76
C THR A 45 14.23 -31.18 7.30
N THR A 46 15.07 -32.01 6.69
CA THR A 46 16.51 -32.12 7.03
C THR A 46 17.43 -31.55 5.96
N THR A 47 16.89 -31.24 4.80
CA THR A 47 17.64 -30.66 3.68
C THR A 47 17.50 -29.12 3.66
N PRO A 48 18.47 -28.38 3.09
CA PRO A 48 18.34 -26.96 2.87
C PRO A 48 17.05 -26.63 2.10
N CYS A 49 16.32 -25.63 2.57
CA CYS A 49 15.05 -25.24 1.95
C CYS A 49 14.86 -23.72 1.97
N ILE A 50 13.96 -23.26 1.11
CA ILE A 50 13.56 -21.87 1.03
C ILE A 50 12.12 -21.73 1.55
N VAL A 51 11.89 -20.77 2.40
CA VAL A 51 10.54 -20.41 2.84
C VAL A 51 10.24 -19.00 2.34
N VAL A 52 9.21 -18.85 1.53
CA VAL A 52 8.69 -17.55 1.09
C VAL A 52 7.34 -17.33 1.71
N GLY A 53 7.13 -16.14 2.29
CA GLY A 53 5.84 -15.85 2.89
C GLY A 53 5.72 -14.42 3.42
N THR A 54 4.60 -14.15 4.06
CA THR A 54 4.36 -12.89 4.77
C THR A 54 4.89 -12.97 6.22
N ARG A 55 4.71 -11.92 7.01
CA ARG A 55 5.23 -11.85 8.40
C ARG A 55 4.96 -13.10 9.24
N SER A 56 3.83 -13.79 9.02
CA SER A 56 3.49 -15.01 9.75
C SER A 56 4.45 -16.19 9.48
N ALA A 57 5.17 -16.17 8.35
CA ALA A 57 6.18 -17.17 8.04
C ALA A 57 7.37 -17.15 9.01
N LEU A 58 7.58 -16.03 9.70
CA LEU A 58 8.63 -15.92 10.72
C LEU A 58 8.44 -16.87 11.92
N PHE A 59 7.26 -17.44 12.11
CA PHE A 59 6.99 -18.40 13.21
C PHE A 59 7.09 -19.86 12.79
N LEU A 60 7.44 -20.13 11.54
CA LEU A 60 7.60 -21.51 11.07
C LEU A 60 8.86 -22.18 11.64
N PRO A 61 8.82 -23.48 11.92
CA PRO A 61 9.92 -24.23 12.50
C PRO A 61 10.97 -24.60 11.43
N VAL A 62 11.66 -23.59 10.90
CA VAL A 62 12.72 -23.80 9.92
C VAL A 62 13.96 -24.33 10.64
N PRO A 63 14.42 -25.56 10.33
CA PRO A 63 15.64 -26.12 10.94
C PRO A 63 16.88 -25.35 10.46
N HIS A 64 17.85 -25.18 11.35
CA HIS A 64 19.14 -24.55 11.02
C HIS A 64 18.99 -23.24 10.23
N LEU A 65 18.13 -22.34 10.72
CA LEU A 65 17.81 -21.07 10.07
C LEU A 65 19.09 -20.24 9.82
N ALA A 66 19.55 -20.20 8.58
CA ALA A 66 20.81 -19.56 8.20
C ALA A 66 20.64 -18.11 7.76
N CYS A 67 19.48 -17.78 7.15
CA CYS A 67 19.24 -16.42 6.64
C CYS A 67 17.76 -16.05 6.72
N ILE A 68 17.50 -14.79 7.08
CA ILE A 68 16.19 -14.16 6.92
C ILE A 68 16.37 -12.91 6.06
N VAL A 69 15.54 -12.77 5.03
CA VAL A 69 15.47 -11.57 4.19
C VAL A 69 14.12 -10.92 4.39
N LEU A 70 14.10 -9.67 4.83
CA LEU A 70 12.90 -8.82 4.88
C LEU A 70 12.99 -7.80 3.75
N ASP A 71 12.25 -8.05 2.69
CA ASP A 71 12.12 -7.12 1.57
C ASP A 71 11.06 -6.06 1.89
N GLU A 72 11.29 -4.81 1.48
CA GLU A 72 10.47 -3.64 1.85
C GLU A 72 10.31 -3.51 3.39
N GLU A 73 11.43 -3.61 4.11
CA GLU A 73 11.47 -3.69 5.58
C GLU A 73 10.76 -2.55 6.31
N HIS A 74 10.60 -1.40 5.63
CA HIS A 74 9.90 -0.21 6.12
C HIS A 74 8.37 -0.35 6.14
N ASP A 75 7.82 -1.39 5.47
CA ASP A 75 6.38 -1.50 5.30
C ASP A 75 5.64 -1.75 6.62
N GLY A 76 4.59 -0.95 6.84
CA GLY A 76 3.78 -1.03 8.06
C GLY A 76 3.05 -2.37 8.27
N SER A 77 2.91 -3.21 7.22
CA SER A 77 2.31 -4.54 7.34
C SER A 77 3.17 -5.54 8.12
N PHE A 78 4.46 -5.23 8.33
CA PHE A 78 5.33 -6.00 9.22
C PHE A 78 5.03 -5.78 10.71
N LYS A 79 4.21 -4.81 11.05
CA LYS A 79 3.71 -4.60 12.41
C LYS A 79 2.38 -5.33 12.60
N GLN A 80 2.24 -6.06 13.69
CA GLN A 80 1.00 -6.64 14.17
C GLN A 80 0.51 -5.83 15.36
N ASP A 81 -0.66 -5.21 15.23
CA ASP A 81 -1.27 -4.40 16.30
C ASP A 81 -2.46 -5.12 16.98
N GLU A 82 -3.01 -6.16 16.33
CA GLU A 82 -4.13 -6.94 16.87
C GLU A 82 -3.64 -8.14 17.68
N SER A 83 -4.35 -8.47 18.75
CA SER A 83 -4.02 -9.59 19.66
C SER A 83 -2.62 -9.48 20.26
N LEU A 84 -1.72 -10.37 19.92
CA LEU A 84 -0.32 -10.30 20.32
C LEU A 84 0.42 -9.31 19.41
N ALA A 85 0.71 -8.13 19.95
CA ALA A 85 1.46 -7.10 19.20
C ALA A 85 2.93 -7.49 19.05
N TYR A 86 3.45 -7.43 17.81
CA TYR A 86 4.87 -7.66 17.52
C TYR A 86 5.32 -6.93 16.26
N GLN A 87 6.63 -6.72 16.15
CA GLN A 87 7.28 -6.21 14.96
C GLN A 87 8.09 -7.33 14.30
N ALA A 88 7.83 -7.58 13.01
CA ALA A 88 8.48 -8.67 12.28
C ALA A 88 10.00 -8.59 12.30
N LYS A 89 10.59 -7.38 12.24
CA LYS A 89 12.04 -7.17 12.32
C LYS A 89 12.61 -7.65 13.65
N GLU A 90 11.94 -7.37 14.76
CA GLU A 90 12.37 -7.79 16.08
C GLU A 90 12.31 -9.32 16.23
N VAL A 91 11.23 -9.93 15.73
CA VAL A 91 11.11 -11.40 15.69
C VAL A 91 12.20 -12.03 14.82
N ALA A 92 12.45 -11.45 13.63
CA ALA A 92 13.50 -11.92 12.73
C ALA A 92 14.89 -11.81 13.38
N TRP A 93 15.18 -10.67 13.98
CA TRP A 93 16.42 -10.44 14.74
C TRP A 93 16.59 -11.47 15.86
N PHE A 94 15.58 -11.63 16.70
CA PHE A 94 15.64 -12.60 17.81
C PHE A 94 15.90 -14.02 17.31
N ARG A 95 15.21 -14.47 16.27
CA ARG A 95 15.38 -15.82 15.71
C ARG A 95 16.74 -16.04 15.12
N ILE A 96 17.24 -15.08 14.33
CA ILE A 96 18.52 -15.23 13.65
C ILE A 96 19.70 -15.15 14.63
N ALA A 97 19.55 -14.39 15.71
CA ALA A 97 20.56 -14.32 16.77
C ALA A 97 20.77 -15.70 17.47
N GLN A 98 19.70 -16.49 17.63
CA GLN A 98 19.81 -17.85 18.20
C GLN A 98 20.61 -18.82 17.34
N THR A 99 20.60 -18.63 16.03
CA THR A 99 21.29 -19.52 15.08
C THR A 99 22.60 -18.94 14.54
N ARG A 100 22.96 -17.71 14.94
CA ARG A 100 24.10 -16.96 14.39
C ARG A 100 24.05 -16.83 12.87
N GLY A 101 22.84 -16.75 12.32
CA GLY A 101 22.61 -16.59 10.90
C GLY A 101 22.66 -15.13 10.45
N LEU A 102 22.28 -14.85 9.20
CA LEU A 102 22.29 -13.54 8.58
C LEU A 102 20.87 -12.95 8.50
N LEU A 103 20.68 -11.71 8.95
CA LEU A 103 19.48 -10.92 8.69
C LEU A 103 19.79 -9.87 7.62
N VAL A 104 19.03 -9.89 6.55
CA VAL A 104 19.10 -8.90 5.46
C VAL A 104 17.82 -8.07 5.46
N LEU A 105 17.97 -6.74 5.54
CA LEU A 105 16.88 -5.78 5.49
C LEU A 105 17.00 -5.01 4.16
N GLY A 106 16.06 -5.22 3.25
CA GLY A 106 16.02 -4.57 1.95
C GLY A 106 14.97 -3.46 1.91
N SER A 107 15.36 -2.27 1.42
CA SER A 107 14.42 -1.17 1.22
C SER A 107 15.03 -0.08 0.33
N ALA A 108 14.21 0.56 -0.50
CA ALA A 108 14.56 1.82 -1.16
C ALA A 108 14.44 3.02 -0.21
N THR A 109 13.58 2.91 0.81
CA THR A 109 13.27 3.94 1.81
C THR A 109 13.28 3.31 3.21
N PRO A 110 14.46 2.98 3.77
CA PRO A 110 14.56 2.30 5.06
C PRO A 110 13.80 3.04 6.17
N ASP A 111 13.25 2.30 7.14
CA ASP A 111 12.64 2.97 8.27
C ASP A 111 13.70 3.71 9.10
N LEU A 112 13.24 4.71 9.86
CA LEU A 112 14.12 5.62 10.57
C LEU A 112 15.05 4.90 11.55
N LYS A 113 14.57 3.84 12.23
CA LYS A 113 15.38 3.08 13.21
C LYS A 113 16.48 2.30 12.48
N THR A 114 16.14 1.62 11.37
CA THR A 114 17.09 0.87 10.55
C THR A 114 18.14 1.80 9.94
N PHE A 115 17.68 2.92 9.37
CA PHE A 115 18.57 3.93 8.80
C PHE A 115 19.54 4.50 9.85
N TYR A 116 19.03 4.91 11.01
CA TYR A 116 19.83 5.43 12.12
C TYR A 116 20.87 4.41 12.60
N ALA A 117 20.49 3.14 12.76
CA ALA A 117 21.41 2.08 13.17
C ALA A 117 22.53 1.87 12.14
N ALA A 118 22.21 1.96 10.84
CA ALA A 118 23.19 1.85 9.77
C ALA A 118 24.16 3.04 9.72
N GLU A 119 23.66 4.28 9.83
CA GLU A 119 24.49 5.48 9.84
C GLU A 119 25.44 5.54 11.07
N ASN A 120 25.05 4.96 12.20
CA ASN A 120 25.88 4.88 13.39
C ASN A 120 26.77 3.62 13.47
N GLY A 121 26.84 2.84 12.40
CA GLY A 121 27.72 1.67 12.33
C GLY A 121 27.25 0.44 13.11
N HIS A 122 26.02 0.44 13.63
CA HIS A 122 25.43 -0.72 14.30
C HIS A 122 24.98 -1.81 13.32
N LEU A 123 24.72 -1.45 12.08
CA LEU A 123 24.38 -2.37 10.99
C LEU A 123 25.26 -2.07 9.77
N PRO A 124 25.84 -3.09 9.12
CA PRO A 124 26.50 -2.93 7.83
C PRO A 124 25.50 -2.41 6.79
N LYS A 125 25.90 -1.35 6.04
CA LYS A 125 25.09 -0.74 4.99
C LYS A 125 25.65 -1.09 3.62
N LEU A 126 24.79 -1.68 2.77
CA LEU A 126 25.06 -1.88 1.35
C LEU A 126 24.16 -0.96 0.54
N SER A 127 24.74 -0.17 -0.36
CA SER A 127 23.99 0.77 -1.19
C SER A 127 24.00 0.31 -2.64
N LEU A 128 22.82 0.26 -3.25
CA LEU A 128 22.60 -0.02 -4.67
C LEU A 128 22.09 1.25 -5.37
N PRO A 129 22.98 2.23 -5.70
CA PRO A 129 22.58 3.56 -6.15
C PRO A 129 22.06 3.59 -7.58
N ARG A 130 22.27 2.54 -8.36
CA ARG A 130 21.87 2.47 -9.77
C ARG A 130 20.64 1.59 -9.94
N ARG A 131 19.66 2.06 -10.71
CA ARG A 131 18.51 1.25 -11.12
C ARG A 131 18.94 0.15 -12.08
N VAL A 132 18.27 -0.99 -12.01
CA VAL A 132 18.40 -2.04 -13.02
C VAL A 132 18.03 -1.46 -14.39
N GLY A 133 18.90 -1.63 -15.39
CA GLY A 133 18.70 -1.06 -16.74
C GLY A 133 19.14 0.40 -16.90
N GLY A 134 19.75 1.04 -15.89
CA GLY A 134 20.38 2.37 -16.01
C GLY A 134 19.41 3.52 -16.31
N ARG A 135 18.11 3.35 -16.05
CA ARG A 135 17.11 4.41 -16.29
C ARG A 135 17.14 5.45 -15.18
N ASP A 136 17.12 6.72 -15.57
CA ASP A 136 17.00 7.84 -14.65
C ASP A 136 15.64 7.85 -13.93
N LEU A 137 15.57 8.57 -12.80
CA LEU A 137 14.30 8.83 -12.13
C LEU A 137 13.46 9.77 -13.02
N PRO A 138 12.14 9.58 -13.08
CA PRO A 138 11.27 10.52 -13.79
C PRO A 138 11.34 11.90 -13.11
N PRO A 139 11.15 12.99 -13.87
CA PRO A 139 10.99 14.32 -13.29
C PRO A 139 9.77 14.34 -12.36
N VAL A 140 9.88 15.08 -11.26
CA VAL A 140 8.81 15.23 -10.27
C VAL A 140 8.39 16.69 -10.24
N GLU A 141 7.11 16.94 -10.47
CA GLU A 141 6.49 18.25 -10.34
C GLU A 141 5.61 18.27 -9.08
N LEU A 142 5.82 19.30 -8.24
CA LEU A 142 5.00 19.53 -7.06
C LEU A 142 3.96 20.61 -7.34
N VAL A 143 2.69 20.25 -7.21
CA VAL A 143 1.57 21.16 -7.39
C VAL A 143 0.95 21.48 -6.05
N ASP A 144 1.02 22.76 -5.64
CA ASP A 144 0.34 23.23 -4.42
C ASP A 144 -1.14 23.45 -4.70
N ILE A 145 -1.97 22.55 -4.21
CA ILE A 145 -3.43 22.62 -4.34
C ILE A 145 -4.09 23.54 -3.31
N SER A 146 -3.37 24.00 -2.28
CA SER A 146 -3.93 24.86 -1.22
C SER A 146 -4.22 26.27 -1.72
N SER A 147 -3.51 26.71 -2.75
CA SER A 147 -3.67 28.01 -3.39
C SER A 147 -4.75 28.03 -4.50
N LEU A 148 -5.25 26.85 -4.90
CA LEU A 148 -6.25 26.75 -5.95
C LEU A 148 -7.63 27.12 -5.41
N SER A 149 -8.32 28.03 -6.09
CA SER A 149 -9.72 28.32 -5.76
C SER A 149 -10.60 27.09 -6.07
N PRO A 150 -11.70 26.86 -5.36
CA PRO A 150 -12.65 25.78 -5.68
C PRO A 150 -13.17 25.82 -7.12
N ALA A 151 -13.23 27.02 -7.71
CA ALA A 151 -13.63 27.24 -9.10
C ALA A 151 -12.54 26.89 -10.13
N SER A 152 -11.28 26.84 -9.72
CA SER A 152 -10.14 26.52 -10.60
C SER A 152 -9.68 25.06 -10.50
N THR A 153 -10.22 24.29 -9.55
CA THR A 153 -9.98 22.85 -9.51
C THR A 153 -10.90 22.14 -10.48
N SER A 154 -10.34 21.46 -11.44
CA SER A 154 -11.12 20.60 -12.33
C SER A 154 -11.59 19.34 -11.60
N MET A 155 -12.61 18.69 -12.12
CA MET A 155 -13.15 17.43 -11.57
C MET A 155 -13.61 17.51 -10.10
N ASP A 156 -14.36 18.54 -9.73
CA ASP A 156 -14.91 18.71 -8.37
C ASP A 156 -13.82 18.69 -7.26
N GLY A 157 -12.64 19.24 -7.53
CA GLY A 157 -11.54 19.31 -6.57
C GLY A 157 -10.72 18.02 -6.40
N LEU A 158 -10.90 17.04 -7.27
CA LEU A 158 -10.17 15.77 -7.18
C LEU A 158 -8.77 15.80 -7.82
N LEU A 159 -8.59 16.63 -8.85
CA LEU A 159 -7.32 16.80 -9.56
C LEU A 159 -6.98 18.28 -9.71
N ALA A 160 -5.70 18.60 -9.64
CA ALA A 160 -5.21 19.91 -10.03
C ALA A 160 -5.30 20.07 -11.57
N PRO A 161 -5.51 21.29 -12.11
CA PRO A 161 -5.57 21.54 -13.55
C PRO A 161 -4.34 21.02 -14.29
N GLN A 162 -3.15 21.20 -13.72
CA GLN A 162 -1.88 20.72 -14.29
C GLN A 162 -1.86 19.18 -14.41
N SER A 163 -2.39 18.48 -13.39
CA SER A 163 -2.47 17.01 -13.42
C SER A 163 -3.48 16.52 -14.47
N GLU A 164 -4.59 17.24 -14.66
CA GLU A 164 -5.57 16.94 -15.69
C GLU A 164 -5.00 17.14 -17.09
N GLU A 165 -4.28 18.23 -17.32
CA GLU A 165 -3.63 18.50 -18.61
C GLU A 165 -2.57 17.47 -18.94
N ALA A 166 -1.70 17.12 -17.97
CA ALA A 166 -0.71 16.07 -18.14
C ALA A 166 -1.34 14.70 -18.48
N LEU A 167 -2.50 14.37 -17.88
CA LEU A 167 -3.24 13.17 -18.24
C LEU A 167 -3.77 13.22 -19.67
N ARG A 168 -4.35 14.35 -20.10
CA ARG A 168 -4.84 14.54 -21.47
C ARG A 168 -3.74 14.40 -22.51
N GLU A 169 -2.60 15.04 -22.26
CA GLU A 169 -1.43 14.94 -23.15
C GLU A 169 -0.89 13.52 -23.23
N THR A 170 -0.80 12.82 -22.07
CA THR A 170 -0.35 11.43 -22.02
C THR A 170 -1.25 10.52 -22.86
N ILE A 171 -2.57 10.66 -22.70
CA ILE A 171 -3.56 9.89 -23.46
C ILE A 171 -3.49 10.23 -24.96
N ALA A 172 -3.36 11.50 -25.29
CA ALA A 172 -3.26 11.96 -26.69
C ALA A 172 -2.02 11.38 -27.40
N ARG A 173 -0.93 11.12 -26.66
CA ARG A 173 0.27 10.42 -27.17
C ARG A 173 0.11 8.90 -27.28
N GLY A 174 -1.05 8.35 -26.88
CA GLY A 174 -1.25 6.89 -26.84
C GLY A 174 -0.49 6.19 -25.70
N GLU A 175 -0.04 6.95 -24.71
CA GLU A 175 0.68 6.46 -23.53
C GLU A 175 -0.29 6.14 -22.39
N GLN A 176 0.21 5.48 -21.36
CA GLN A 176 -0.57 5.10 -20.21
C GLN A 176 -0.22 5.94 -18.98
N ALA A 177 -1.22 6.18 -18.13
CA ALA A 177 -1.07 6.91 -16.88
C ALA A 177 -1.47 6.05 -15.68
N VAL A 178 -0.74 6.24 -14.56
CA VAL A 178 -1.10 5.67 -13.26
C VAL A 178 -1.47 6.79 -12.30
N VAL A 179 -2.67 6.73 -11.74
CA VAL A 179 -3.16 7.71 -10.77
C VAL A 179 -3.21 7.08 -9.40
N LEU A 180 -2.28 7.52 -8.53
CA LEU A 180 -2.17 7.02 -7.16
C LEU A 180 -2.93 7.94 -6.20
N LEU A 181 -3.92 7.38 -5.54
CA LEU A 181 -4.59 8.03 -4.41
C LEU A 181 -3.93 7.61 -3.11
N ASN A 182 -3.15 8.49 -2.51
CA ASN A 182 -2.52 8.23 -1.22
C ASN A 182 -3.52 8.46 -0.08
N ARG A 183 -4.52 7.57 0.05
CA ARG A 183 -5.49 7.63 1.13
C ARG A 183 -5.48 6.37 1.96
N ARG A 184 -5.04 6.54 3.20
CA ARG A 184 -5.35 5.62 4.29
C ARG A 184 -6.68 6.06 4.92
N GLY A 185 -7.66 5.18 4.97
CA GLY A 185 -8.86 5.39 5.76
C GLY A 185 -10.13 4.87 5.09
N TYR A 186 -10.74 3.88 5.70
CA TYR A 186 -12.01 3.24 5.37
C TYR A 186 -13.22 4.12 5.66
N ALA A 187 -12.97 5.32 6.17
CA ALA A 187 -14.01 6.19 6.64
C ALA A 187 -14.09 7.43 5.75
N PRO A 188 -15.26 7.78 5.21
CA PRO A 188 -15.45 9.00 4.47
C PRO A 188 -15.25 10.18 5.41
N LEU A 189 -14.02 10.71 5.43
CA LEU A 189 -13.73 11.97 6.11
C LEU A 189 -14.41 13.08 5.33
N MET A 190 -15.00 14.05 6.04
CA MET A 190 -15.55 15.22 5.40
C MET A 190 -14.53 16.34 5.34
N TYR A 191 -14.33 16.86 4.14
CA TYR A 191 -13.46 17.98 3.86
C TYR A 191 -14.29 19.20 3.51
N CYS A 192 -14.05 20.32 4.17
CA CYS A 192 -14.70 21.58 3.84
C CYS A 192 -13.93 22.23 2.68
N LEU A 193 -14.62 22.46 1.57
CA LEU A 193 -14.06 23.13 0.39
C LEU A 193 -13.90 24.63 0.60
N ASP A 194 -14.66 25.24 1.53
CA ASP A 194 -14.63 26.69 1.77
C ASP A 194 -13.37 27.13 2.54
N CYS A 195 -12.88 26.30 3.48
CA CYS A 195 -11.68 26.60 4.25
C CYS A 195 -10.54 25.60 4.05
N ASN A 196 -10.69 24.63 3.17
CA ASN A 196 -9.71 23.61 2.85
C ASN A 196 -9.25 22.78 4.06
N ARG A 197 -10.17 22.50 5.01
CA ARG A 197 -9.88 21.70 6.21
C ARG A 197 -10.76 20.47 6.32
N THR A 198 -10.17 19.39 6.87
CA THR A 198 -10.92 18.20 7.26
C THR A 198 -11.70 18.48 8.53
N LEU A 199 -12.98 18.05 8.59
CA LEU A 199 -13.76 18.14 9.81
C LEU A 199 -13.19 17.20 10.87
N ARG A 200 -12.78 17.78 11.99
CA ARG A 200 -12.11 17.05 13.08
C ARG A 200 -13.01 16.94 14.32
N CYS A 201 -12.73 15.92 15.12
CA CYS A 201 -13.35 15.76 16.44
C CYS A 201 -12.83 16.84 17.39
N PRO A 202 -13.70 17.56 18.11
CA PRO A 202 -13.27 18.60 19.04
C PRO A 202 -12.54 18.05 20.28
N HIS A 203 -12.65 16.73 20.56
CA HIS A 203 -12.05 16.10 21.72
C HIS A 203 -10.75 15.34 21.39
N CYS A 204 -10.60 14.85 20.15
CA CYS A 204 -9.51 13.96 19.77
C CYS A 204 -8.66 14.50 18.61
N GLU A 205 -9.08 15.59 17.98
CA GLU A 205 -8.46 16.21 16.79
C GLU A 205 -8.34 15.30 15.57
N ILE A 206 -8.83 14.05 15.63
CA ILE A 206 -8.89 13.13 14.48
C ILE A 206 -10.08 13.46 13.59
N GLY A 207 -9.95 13.14 12.30
CA GLY A 207 -11.02 13.36 11.32
C GLY A 207 -12.30 12.63 11.70
N LEU A 208 -13.44 13.31 11.52
CA LEU A 208 -14.76 12.73 11.70
C LEU A 208 -15.16 11.93 10.47
N THR A 209 -15.77 10.77 10.70
CA THR A 209 -16.29 9.87 9.68
C THR A 209 -17.75 10.17 9.38
N TYR A 210 -18.09 10.31 8.11
CA TYR A 210 -19.49 10.45 7.70
C TYR A 210 -20.17 9.09 7.55
N HIS A 211 -21.27 8.91 8.26
CA HIS A 211 -22.16 7.76 8.14
C HIS A 211 -23.44 8.15 7.38
N LYS A 212 -23.43 7.89 6.06
CA LYS A 212 -24.54 8.27 5.16
C LYS A 212 -25.91 7.74 5.64
N GLY A 213 -25.97 6.50 6.13
CA GLY A 213 -27.23 5.91 6.63
C GLY A 213 -27.76 6.50 7.94
N LEU A 214 -26.91 7.23 8.69
CA LEU A 214 -27.30 7.88 9.94
C LEU A 214 -27.34 9.41 9.84
N GLU A 215 -26.92 9.95 8.70
CA GLU A 215 -26.74 11.39 8.46
C GLU A 215 -25.97 12.10 9.58
N LYS A 216 -24.88 11.46 10.03
CA LYS A 216 -24.04 11.94 11.13
C LYS A 216 -22.56 11.83 10.81
N LEU A 217 -21.81 12.75 11.38
CA LEU A 217 -20.34 12.64 11.52
C LEU A 217 -20.04 12.01 12.88
N VAL A 218 -19.20 10.98 12.90
CA VAL A 218 -18.85 10.22 14.11
C VAL A 218 -17.34 10.14 14.29
N CYS A 219 -16.87 10.33 15.49
CA CYS A 219 -15.51 10.04 15.89
C CYS A 219 -15.42 8.59 16.35
N HIS A 220 -14.68 7.74 15.63
CA HIS A 220 -14.49 6.33 15.99
C HIS A 220 -13.56 6.10 17.18
N TYR A 221 -12.95 7.15 17.72
CA TYR A 221 -12.08 7.06 18.88
C TYR A 221 -12.83 7.32 20.20
N CYS A 222 -13.60 8.40 20.28
CA CYS A 222 -14.30 8.79 21.52
C CYS A 222 -15.84 8.68 21.44
N GLY A 223 -16.40 8.30 20.29
CA GLY A 223 -17.84 8.21 20.09
C GLY A 223 -18.55 9.55 19.89
N TYR A 224 -17.84 10.68 19.90
CA TYR A 224 -18.47 11.97 19.60
C TYR A 224 -19.20 11.94 18.26
N SER A 225 -20.39 12.47 18.21
CA SER A 225 -21.18 12.55 16.98
C SER A 225 -21.88 13.91 16.84
N ARG A 226 -22.06 14.35 15.59
CA ARG A 226 -22.87 15.53 15.27
C ARG A 226 -23.71 15.27 14.02
N PRO A 227 -24.87 15.90 13.86
CA PRO A 227 -25.67 15.82 12.64
C PRO A 227 -24.89 16.33 11.42
N PHE A 228 -25.20 15.77 10.24
CA PHE A 228 -24.65 16.24 8.97
C PHE A 228 -25.74 16.11 7.89
N PRO A 229 -25.96 17.12 7.03
CA PRO A 229 -25.16 18.35 6.87
C PRO A 229 -25.34 19.34 8.03
N SER A 230 -24.25 20.05 8.35
CA SER A 230 -24.24 21.14 9.33
C SER A 230 -23.04 22.06 9.02
N PRO A 231 -23.10 23.37 9.36
CA PRO A 231 -22.04 24.31 9.03
C PRO A 231 -20.67 23.85 9.52
N CYS A 232 -19.63 24.17 8.75
CA CYS A 232 -18.25 23.89 9.14
C CYS A 232 -17.93 24.60 10.47
N PRO A 233 -17.38 23.92 11.47
CA PRO A 233 -17.06 24.55 12.75
C PRO A 233 -15.95 25.60 12.66
N GLU A 234 -15.12 25.54 11.60
CA GLU A 234 -13.99 26.46 11.41
C GLU A 234 -14.38 27.73 10.64
N CYS A 235 -15.21 27.62 9.61
CA CYS A 235 -15.51 28.76 8.73
C CYS A 235 -17.00 29.04 8.52
N GLY A 236 -17.89 28.20 9.04
CA GLY A 236 -19.34 28.32 8.82
C GLY A 236 -19.82 27.90 7.43
N GLY A 237 -18.93 27.51 6.52
CA GLY A 237 -19.28 27.10 5.16
C GLY A 237 -20.05 25.79 5.10
N MET A 238 -20.72 25.55 3.97
CA MET A 238 -21.59 24.39 3.76
C MET A 238 -21.13 23.50 2.61
N ASN A 239 -20.04 23.84 1.95
CA ASN A 239 -19.51 23.07 0.82
C ASN A 239 -18.57 21.95 1.33
N PHE A 240 -19.03 20.71 1.25
CA PHE A 240 -18.29 19.57 1.76
C PHE A 240 -18.04 18.53 0.69
N LEU A 241 -16.84 17.95 0.71
CA LEU A 241 -16.46 16.82 -0.12
C LEU A 241 -16.28 15.59 0.78
N PRO A 242 -17.08 14.52 0.58
CA PRO A 242 -16.84 13.24 1.26
C PRO A 242 -15.57 12.60 0.71
N MET A 243 -14.61 12.46 1.58
CA MET A 243 -13.24 12.03 1.23
C MET A 243 -13.07 10.49 1.14
N GLY A 244 -14.10 9.68 1.19
CA GLY A 244 -14.07 8.21 1.20
C GLY A 244 -14.55 7.48 -0.05
N GLU A 245 -15.28 8.13 -0.92
CA GLU A 245 -15.77 7.57 -2.19
C GLU A 245 -14.79 7.84 -3.36
N GLY A 246 -13.54 8.18 -3.05
CA GLY A 246 -12.61 8.82 -3.99
C GLY A 246 -12.18 8.00 -5.20
N THR A 247 -11.92 6.68 -5.06
CA THR A 247 -11.43 5.88 -6.20
C THR A 247 -12.50 5.62 -7.25
N GLU A 248 -13.74 5.38 -6.83
CA GLU A 248 -14.84 5.12 -7.73
C GLU A 248 -15.24 6.37 -8.52
N ARG A 249 -15.49 7.45 -7.78
CA ARG A 249 -15.83 8.75 -8.39
C ARG A 249 -14.69 9.29 -9.26
N LEU A 250 -13.44 9.14 -8.82
CA LEU A 250 -12.29 9.52 -9.64
C LEU A 250 -12.17 8.66 -10.90
N ALA A 251 -12.38 7.35 -10.82
CA ALA A 251 -12.37 6.47 -11.98
C ALA A 251 -13.45 6.82 -12.99
N GLU A 252 -14.67 7.15 -12.55
CA GLU A 252 -15.75 7.62 -13.41
C GLU A 252 -15.36 8.91 -14.14
N ARG A 253 -14.80 9.88 -13.42
CA ARG A 253 -14.36 11.15 -14.01
C ARG A 253 -13.19 10.96 -14.99
N LEU A 254 -12.24 10.12 -14.62
CA LEU A 254 -11.11 9.78 -15.48
C LEU A 254 -11.56 9.02 -16.75
N SER A 255 -12.62 8.22 -16.68
CA SER A 255 -13.15 7.54 -17.86
C SER A 255 -13.77 8.53 -18.87
N VAL A 256 -14.41 9.58 -18.37
CA VAL A 256 -14.91 10.68 -19.23
C VAL A 256 -13.74 11.44 -19.88
N LEU A 257 -12.71 11.75 -19.10
CA LEU A 257 -11.50 12.43 -19.59
C LEU A 257 -10.76 11.60 -20.64
N ALA A 258 -10.65 10.30 -20.40
CA ALA A 258 -9.94 9.37 -21.28
C ALA A 258 -10.73 8.97 -22.53
N GLY A 259 -12.05 9.23 -22.55
CA GLY A 259 -12.93 8.71 -23.59
C GLY A 259 -12.95 7.18 -23.67
N GLY A 260 -12.61 6.47 -22.59
CA GLY A 260 -12.43 5.04 -22.56
C GLY A 260 -12.38 4.43 -21.16
N PRO A 261 -12.13 3.12 -21.08
CA PRO A 261 -12.11 2.41 -19.80
C PRO A 261 -10.98 2.85 -18.90
N VAL A 262 -11.24 2.87 -17.58
CA VAL A 262 -10.26 3.09 -16.51
C VAL A 262 -10.22 1.86 -15.63
N LEU A 263 -9.04 1.30 -15.43
CA LEU A 263 -8.85 0.17 -14.52
C LEU A 263 -8.70 0.67 -13.09
N ARG A 264 -9.30 -0.06 -12.13
CA ARG A 264 -9.20 0.23 -10.70
C ARG A 264 -8.43 -0.85 -9.97
N LEU A 265 -7.48 -0.43 -9.13
CA LEU A 265 -6.73 -1.31 -8.24
C LEU A 265 -6.86 -0.81 -6.79
N ASP A 266 -7.91 -1.22 -6.14
CA ASP A 266 -8.19 -0.97 -4.73
C ASP A 266 -8.67 -2.25 -4.05
N ARG A 267 -8.89 -2.19 -2.73
CA ARG A 267 -9.31 -3.37 -1.96
C ARG A 267 -10.67 -3.92 -2.41
N ASP A 268 -11.56 -3.06 -2.88
CA ASP A 268 -12.90 -3.48 -3.31
C ASP A 268 -12.87 -4.15 -4.67
N SER A 269 -12.08 -3.63 -5.59
CA SER A 269 -11.89 -4.21 -6.93
C SER A 269 -11.11 -5.54 -6.91
N THR A 270 -10.34 -5.81 -5.84
CA THR A 270 -9.44 -6.97 -5.74
C THR A 270 -9.90 -8.05 -4.74
N ARG A 271 -11.16 -8.05 -4.32
CA ARG A 271 -11.70 -9.03 -3.34
C ARG A 271 -11.61 -10.49 -3.79
N ARG A 272 -11.66 -10.75 -5.09
CA ARG A 272 -11.57 -12.12 -5.64
C ARG A 272 -10.08 -12.49 -5.83
N PRO A 273 -9.67 -13.70 -5.43
CA PRO A 273 -8.32 -14.19 -5.72
C PRO A 273 -8.02 -14.13 -7.23
N GLY A 274 -6.83 -13.66 -7.59
CA GLY A 274 -6.38 -13.52 -8.98
C GLY A 274 -6.83 -12.23 -9.68
N ARG A 275 -7.77 -11.48 -9.11
CA ARG A 275 -8.30 -10.26 -9.74
C ARG A 275 -7.27 -9.14 -9.89
N MET A 276 -6.35 -9.04 -8.96
CA MET A 276 -5.26 -8.06 -9.04
C MET A 276 -4.34 -8.35 -10.23
N GLU A 277 -3.95 -9.60 -10.39
CA GLU A 277 -3.11 -10.05 -11.50
C GLU A 277 -3.81 -9.84 -12.86
N GLU A 278 -5.12 -10.09 -12.92
CA GLU A 278 -5.92 -9.79 -14.11
C GLU A 278 -5.91 -8.31 -14.48
N ILE A 279 -6.12 -7.42 -13.50
CA ILE A 279 -6.12 -5.96 -13.72
C ILE A 279 -4.75 -5.50 -14.21
N LEU A 280 -3.68 -5.93 -13.57
CA LEU A 280 -2.32 -5.56 -13.95
C LEU A 280 -1.95 -6.10 -15.34
N ALA A 281 -2.35 -7.33 -15.66
CA ALA A 281 -2.15 -7.91 -16.97
C ALA A 281 -2.95 -7.17 -18.07
N ALA A 282 -4.19 -6.77 -17.78
CA ALA A 282 -5.00 -5.95 -18.70
C ALA A 282 -4.35 -4.58 -18.94
N PHE A 283 -3.83 -3.94 -17.89
CA PHE A 283 -3.10 -2.69 -18.03
C PHE A 283 -1.81 -2.87 -18.85
N SER A 284 -1.03 -3.91 -18.59
CA SER A 284 0.18 -4.22 -19.37
C SER A 284 -0.10 -4.50 -20.85
N ARG A 285 -1.30 -5.00 -21.18
CA ARG A 285 -1.75 -5.19 -22.58
C ARG A 285 -2.36 -3.94 -23.20
N GLN A 286 -2.29 -2.79 -22.51
CA GLN A 286 -2.84 -1.51 -22.96
C GLN A 286 -4.37 -1.54 -23.20
N GLU A 287 -5.12 -2.38 -22.48
CA GLU A 287 -6.58 -2.45 -22.57
C GLU A 287 -7.27 -1.21 -22.00
N ALA A 288 -6.55 -0.39 -21.22
CA ALA A 288 -7.01 0.89 -20.70
C ALA A 288 -5.86 1.90 -20.62
N PRO A 289 -6.12 3.19 -20.91
CA PRO A 289 -5.11 4.23 -20.83
C PRO A 289 -4.77 4.64 -19.40
N ILE A 290 -5.69 4.44 -18.45
CA ILE A 290 -5.50 4.87 -17.05
C ILE A 290 -5.71 3.69 -16.10
N LEU A 291 -4.80 3.56 -15.14
CA LEU A 291 -4.93 2.73 -13.95
C LEU A 291 -5.00 3.63 -12.72
N VAL A 292 -6.11 3.57 -11.99
CA VAL A 292 -6.30 4.32 -10.74
C VAL A 292 -6.30 3.38 -9.55
N GLY A 293 -5.66 3.76 -8.46
CA GLY A 293 -5.70 2.95 -7.26
C GLY A 293 -5.10 3.62 -6.03
N THR A 294 -5.04 2.83 -4.96
CA THR A 294 -4.50 3.24 -3.67
C THR A 294 -3.08 2.69 -3.48
N GLN A 295 -2.59 2.67 -2.26
CA GLN A 295 -1.25 2.15 -1.90
C GLN A 295 -0.93 0.75 -2.45
N MET A 296 -1.93 -0.03 -2.87
CA MET A 296 -1.69 -1.30 -3.57
C MET A 296 -0.92 -1.11 -4.88
N LEU A 297 -1.05 0.05 -5.54
CA LEU A 297 -0.29 0.38 -6.76
C LEU A 297 1.19 0.65 -6.52
N SER A 298 1.57 1.11 -5.33
CA SER A 298 2.95 1.48 -5.02
C SER A 298 3.84 0.30 -4.64
N LYS A 299 3.28 -0.92 -4.55
CA LYS A 299 3.98 -2.07 -3.96
C LYS A 299 4.30 -3.16 -4.99
N GLY A 300 5.59 -3.26 -5.35
CA GLY A 300 6.15 -4.47 -5.97
C GLY A 300 5.64 -4.87 -7.36
N HIS A 301 5.07 -3.95 -8.12
CA HIS A 301 4.61 -4.20 -9.49
C HIS A 301 5.70 -3.78 -10.48
N HIS A 302 6.56 -4.72 -10.86
CA HIS A 302 7.57 -4.55 -11.92
C HIS A 302 7.29 -5.50 -13.07
#